data_63d3195dae812f34d1192fa3d66af7b1
#
_entry.id   63d3195dae812f34d1192fa3d66af7b1
#
_cell.length_a   1.000
_cell.length_b   1.000
_cell.length_c   1.000
_cell.angle_alpha   90.00
_cell.angle_beta   90.00
_cell.angle_gamma   90.00
#
_symmetry.space_group_name_H-M   'P 1'
#
loop_
_entity.id
_entity.type
_entity.pdbx_description
1 polymer ?
#
loop_
_entity_poly.entity_id
_entity_poly.type
_entity_poly.pdbx_seq_one_letter_code
_entity_poly.pdbx_strand_id
1 'polypeptide(L)'
;MYTNNGDDMDLRRKYAHLLLDCLNLKKGDYLFVSIPTFASYFKKLIIEEAKAYGLKDIYFDEVDSYKKHDLLKNLDQENINKHPYFDASIYNKYAKLDAGFLFIRSMIPKLMDDVDPVKIKATTEHTLETQKYFRDLYNSSKLRWNISCIPNEEWAKSLNMSEDELWNYILKICMVDDKSNPYEKWNEGAAGVPFHSAFPPQRPDV
;
A
#
# COMPACT_ATOMS: atom_id res chain seq x y z
N MET A 1 -23.42 20.91 10.44
CA MET A 1 -22.15 21.10 11.15
C MET A 1 -21.99 19.92 12.11
N TYR A 2 -21.37 18.86 11.69
CA TYR A 2 -21.03 17.74 12.56
C TYR A 2 -19.52 17.55 12.47
N THR A 3 -18.80 17.98 13.49
CA THR A 3 -17.38 17.70 13.69
C THR A 3 -17.27 16.38 14.43
N ASN A 4 -17.27 15.25 13.71
CA ASN A 4 -17.07 13.93 14.29
C ASN A 4 -15.62 13.48 14.14
N ASN A 5 -14.67 14.33 14.54
CA ASN A 5 -13.24 14.01 14.43
C ASN A 5 -12.80 12.76 15.21
N GLY A 6 -13.59 12.32 16.21
CA GLY A 6 -13.30 11.12 17.01
C GLY A 6 -13.71 9.82 16.31
N ASP A 7 -14.91 9.80 15.76
CA ASP A 7 -15.47 8.59 15.11
C ASP A 7 -14.75 8.29 13.78
N ASP A 8 -14.41 9.31 13.01
CA ASP A 8 -13.66 9.16 11.75
C ASP A 8 -12.26 8.60 11.97
N MET A 9 -11.59 9.00 13.05
CA MET A 9 -10.27 8.49 13.39
C MET A 9 -10.34 7.01 13.83
N ASP A 10 -11.40 6.60 14.50
CA ASP A 10 -11.62 5.21 14.89
C ASP A 10 -11.85 4.31 13.67
N LEU A 11 -12.63 4.76 12.68
CA LEU A 11 -12.83 4.02 11.42
C LEU A 11 -11.56 3.91 10.57
N ARG A 12 -10.73 4.95 10.52
CA ARG A 12 -9.41 4.89 9.84
C ARG A 12 -8.46 3.93 10.55
N ARG A 13 -8.55 3.84 11.88
CA ARG A 13 -7.82 2.84 12.68
C ARG A 13 -8.28 1.42 12.37
N LYS A 14 -9.60 1.18 12.34
CA LYS A 14 -10.19 -0.11 11.92
C LYS A 14 -9.75 -0.50 10.51
N TYR A 15 -9.65 0.48 9.61
CA TYR A 15 -9.16 0.25 8.27
C TYR A 15 -7.68 -0.19 8.28
N ALA A 16 -6.82 0.49 9.04
CA ALA A 16 -5.42 0.08 9.18
C ALA A 16 -5.31 -1.36 9.74
N HIS A 17 -6.15 -1.70 10.73
CA HIS A 17 -6.21 -3.06 11.30
C HIS A 17 -6.62 -4.09 10.23
N LEU A 18 -7.70 -3.83 9.49
CA LEU A 18 -8.14 -4.71 8.38
C LEU A 18 -7.02 -4.98 7.38
N LEU A 19 -6.25 -3.95 7.00
CA LEU A 19 -5.16 -4.11 6.04
C LEU A 19 -4.05 -5.03 6.55
N LEU A 20 -3.80 -5.04 7.85
CA LEU A 20 -2.83 -5.93 8.49
C LEU A 20 -3.38 -7.36 8.61
N ASP A 21 -4.65 -7.53 8.97
CA ASP A 21 -5.32 -8.83 9.02
C ASP A 21 -5.25 -9.57 7.70
N CYS A 22 -5.42 -8.85 6.58
CA CYS A 22 -5.31 -9.39 5.23
C CYS A 22 -3.93 -10.00 4.90
N LEU A 23 -2.90 -9.68 5.67
CA LEU A 23 -1.55 -10.21 5.47
C LEU A 23 -1.28 -11.50 6.26
N ASN A 24 -2.22 -11.95 7.10
CA ASN A 24 -2.05 -13.12 7.96
C ASN A 24 -0.71 -13.11 8.73
N LEU A 25 -0.44 -11.97 9.37
CA LEU A 25 0.81 -11.73 10.10
C LEU A 25 0.85 -12.57 11.38
N LYS A 26 2.04 -13.03 11.74
CA LYS A 26 2.32 -13.81 12.94
C LYS A 26 3.40 -13.15 13.78
N LYS A 27 3.45 -13.52 15.05
CA LYS A 27 4.51 -13.07 15.96
C LYS A 27 5.89 -13.42 15.40
N GLY A 28 6.75 -12.41 15.32
CA GLY A 28 8.10 -12.54 14.80
C GLY A 28 8.24 -12.31 13.29
N ASP A 29 7.12 -12.06 12.58
CA ASP A 29 7.16 -11.70 11.16
C ASP A 29 7.78 -10.31 10.94
N TYR A 30 8.16 -10.07 9.69
CA TYR A 30 8.55 -8.76 9.19
C TYR A 30 7.40 -8.15 8.39
N LEU A 31 7.28 -6.82 8.43
CA LEU A 31 6.31 -6.06 7.63
C LEU A 31 7.05 -5.01 6.79
N PHE A 32 6.78 -5.03 5.49
CA PHE A 32 7.21 -3.98 4.56
C PHE A 32 5.99 -3.15 4.16
N VAL A 33 6.04 -1.84 4.37
CA VAL A 33 4.96 -0.91 4.04
C VAL A 33 5.44 0.12 3.04
N SER A 34 4.92 0.10 1.82
CA SER A 34 5.12 1.19 0.86
C SER A 34 3.97 2.18 0.99
N ILE A 35 4.27 3.43 1.33
CA ILE A 35 3.27 4.44 1.71
C ILE A 35 3.66 5.83 1.18
N PRO A 36 2.69 6.67 0.75
CA PRO A 36 2.99 8.05 0.36
C PRO A 36 3.57 8.88 1.53
N THR A 37 4.55 9.74 1.25
CA THR A 37 5.20 10.61 2.26
C THR A 37 4.23 11.50 3.03
N PHE A 38 3.15 11.98 2.39
CA PHE A 38 2.14 12.81 3.04
C PHE A 38 1.28 12.06 4.07
N ALA A 39 1.28 10.72 4.03
CA ALA A 39 0.41 9.87 4.85
C ALA A 39 0.98 9.58 6.25
N SER A 40 1.71 10.51 6.84
CA SER A 40 2.36 10.35 8.14
C SER A 40 1.39 10.00 9.28
N TYR A 41 0.16 10.49 9.21
CA TYR A 41 -0.89 10.16 10.18
C TYR A 41 -1.33 8.70 10.04
N PHE A 42 -1.50 8.19 8.81
CA PHE A 42 -1.91 6.80 8.58
C PHE A 42 -0.77 5.82 8.91
N LYS A 43 0.48 6.22 8.65
CA LYS A 43 1.68 5.49 9.11
C LYS A 43 1.65 5.26 10.61
N LYS A 44 1.26 6.29 11.42
CA LYS A 44 1.11 6.15 12.88
C LYS A 44 0.06 5.11 13.25
N LEU A 45 -1.10 5.11 12.58
CA LEU A 45 -2.15 4.10 12.81
C LEU A 45 -1.65 2.69 12.50
N ILE A 46 -0.96 2.47 11.38
CA ILE A 46 -0.35 1.18 11.06
C ILE A 46 0.63 0.74 12.15
N ILE A 47 1.50 1.63 12.63
CA ILE A 47 2.46 1.31 13.70
C ILE A 47 1.73 0.90 15.00
N GLU A 48 0.66 1.61 15.35
CA GLU A 48 -0.10 1.32 16.56
C GLU A 48 -0.81 -0.02 16.47
N GLU A 49 -1.50 -0.30 15.36
CA GLU A 49 -2.20 -1.56 15.15
C GLU A 49 -1.22 -2.75 15.02
N ALA A 50 -0.09 -2.56 14.36
CA ALA A 50 0.93 -3.59 14.18
C ALA A 50 1.52 -4.10 15.51
N LYS A 51 1.42 -3.34 16.61
CA LYS A 51 1.87 -3.79 17.94
C LYS A 51 1.18 -5.08 18.40
N ALA A 52 -0.09 -5.27 18.02
CA ALA A 52 -0.87 -6.44 18.40
C ALA A 52 -0.30 -7.75 17.80
N TYR A 53 0.40 -7.67 16.68
CA TYR A 53 0.94 -8.85 15.97
C TYR A 53 2.31 -9.28 16.49
N GLY A 54 2.98 -8.48 17.33
CA GLY A 54 4.31 -8.82 17.88
C GLY A 54 5.37 -9.03 16.80
N LEU A 55 5.38 -8.16 15.80
CA LEU A 55 6.29 -8.20 14.66
C LEU A 55 7.75 -8.00 15.10
N LYS A 56 8.69 -8.58 14.39
CA LYS A 56 10.12 -8.41 14.63
C LYS A 56 10.63 -7.06 14.14
N ASP A 57 10.12 -6.61 13.00
CA ASP A 57 10.50 -5.32 12.40
C ASP A 57 9.43 -4.83 11.44
N ILE A 58 9.33 -3.51 11.29
CA ILE A 58 8.47 -2.83 10.33
C ILE A 58 9.33 -1.84 9.53
N TYR A 59 9.43 -2.03 8.24
CA TYR A 59 10.10 -1.11 7.33
C TYR A 59 9.08 -0.29 6.55
N PHE A 60 9.31 1.02 6.48
CA PHE A 60 8.51 1.94 5.68
C PHE A 60 9.30 2.45 4.48
N ASP A 61 8.82 2.12 3.28
CA ASP A 61 9.24 2.70 2.02
C ASP A 61 8.32 3.90 1.73
N GLU A 62 8.81 5.10 2.07
CA GLU A 62 8.04 6.34 1.91
C GLU A 62 8.19 6.87 0.50
N VAL A 63 7.12 6.79 -0.29
CA VAL A 63 7.08 7.17 -1.70
C VAL A 63 6.68 8.64 -1.87
N ASP A 64 7.59 9.46 -2.39
CA ASP A 64 7.33 10.84 -2.76
C ASP A 64 7.07 10.94 -4.27
N SER A 65 5.80 11.06 -4.64
CA SER A 65 5.39 11.13 -6.06
C SER A 65 5.86 12.42 -6.74
N TYR A 66 5.93 13.54 -6.03
CA TYR A 66 6.41 14.81 -6.60
C TYR A 66 7.92 14.77 -6.84
N LYS A 67 8.68 14.25 -5.88
CA LYS A 67 10.12 14.02 -6.07
C LYS A 67 10.39 13.08 -7.23
N LYS A 68 9.59 12.02 -7.37
CA LYS A 68 9.68 11.11 -8.52
C LYS A 68 9.43 11.85 -9.84
N HIS A 69 8.38 12.67 -9.90
CA HIS A 69 8.07 13.49 -11.06
C HIS A 69 9.24 14.42 -11.42
N ASP A 70 9.76 15.18 -10.45
CA ASP A 70 10.85 16.12 -10.66
C ASP A 70 12.13 15.43 -11.15
N LEU A 71 12.47 14.27 -10.59
CA LEU A 71 13.61 13.48 -11.04
C LEU A 71 13.41 13.01 -12.49
N LEU A 72 12.25 12.47 -12.82
CA LEU A 72 11.94 12.01 -14.18
C LEU A 72 11.94 13.15 -15.20
N LYS A 73 11.49 14.33 -14.80
CA LYS A 73 11.47 15.51 -15.66
C LYS A 73 12.87 16.05 -15.95
N ASN A 74 13.71 16.12 -14.94
CA ASN A 74 14.99 16.86 -14.97
C ASN A 74 16.23 15.98 -15.23
N LEU A 75 16.17 14.67 -14.93
CA LEU A 75 17.31 13.79 -15.18
C LEU A 75 17.34 13.33 -16.65
N ASP A 76 18.57 13.20 -17.17
CA ASP A 76 18.80 12.50 -18.42
C ASP A 76 18.51 11.01 -18.25
N GLN A 77 18.07 10.35 -19.32
CA GLN A 77 17.73 8.93 -19.29
C GLN A 77 18.88 8.04 -18.82
N GLU A 78 20.12 8.37 -19.19
CA GLU A 78 21.33 7.66 -18.74
C GLU A 78 21.52 7.72 -17.23
N ASN A 79 21.14 8.86 -16.60
CA ASN A 79 21.30 9.08 -15.17
C ASN A 79 20.14 8.52 -14.33
N ILE A 80 18.97 8.27 -14.93
CA ILE A 80 17.83 7.68 -14.24
C ILE A 80 18.20 6.33 -13.63
N ASN A 81 18.78 5.43 -14.41
CA ASN A 81 19.13 4.07 -13.97
C ASN A 81 20.26 4.03 -12.93
N LYS A 82 21.00 5.12 -12.78
CA LYS A 82 22.07 5.26 -11.77
C LYS A 82 21.58 5.94 -10.50
N HIS A 83 20.38 6.52 -10.52
CA HIS A 83 19.88 7.30 -9.40
C HIS A 83 19.28 6.39 -8.31
N PRO A 84 19.78 6.48 -7.04
CA PRO A 84 19.35 5.58 -5.95
C PRO A 84 17.87 5.57 -5.68
N TYR A 85 17.15 6.62 -6.02
CA TYR A 85 15.70 6.72 -5.86
C TYR A 85 14.92 5.64 -6.62
N PHE A 86 15.50 5.14 -7.74
CA PHE A 86 14.84 4.13 -8.59
C PHE A 86 15.33 2.71 -8.31
N ASP A 87 16.27 2.55 -7.38
CA ASP A 87 16.71 1.23 -6.92
C ASP A 87 15.68 0.64 -5.94
N ALA A 88 15.02 -0.44 -6.37
CA ALA A 88 14.04 -1.16 -5.57
C ALA A 88 14.61 -2.46 -4.97
N SER A 89 15.91 -2.61 -4.86
CA SER A 89 16.55 -3.82 -4.32
C SER A 89 16.17 -4.14 -2.87
N ILE A 90 15.73 -3.14 -2.10
CA ILE A 90 15.22 -3.29 -0.73
C ILE A 90 14.04 -4.28 -0.66
N TYR A 91 13.21 -4.35 -1.70
CA TYR A 91 12.10 -5.30 -1.79
C TYR A 91 12.60 -6.75 -1.75
N ASN A 92 13.74 -7.04 -2.42
CA ASN A 92 14.33 -8.38 -2.40
C ASN A 92 14.80 -8.78 -1.00
N LYS A 93 15.32 -7.81 -0.21
CA LYS A 93 15.74 -8.06 1.17
C LYS A 93 14.56 -8.54 2.02
N TYR A 94 13.45 -7.81 2.00
CA TYR A 94 12.28 -8.17 2.79
C TYR A 94 11.54 -9.39 2.24
N ALA A 95 11.56 -9.63 0.93
CA ALA A 95 11.04 -10.85 0.34
C ALA A 95 11.82 -12.10 0.81
N LYS A 96 13.15 -12.01 0.97
CA LYS A 96 13.97 -13.09 1.55
C LYS A 96 13.69 -13.33 3.05
N LEU A 97 13.21 -12.33 3.76
CA LEU A 97 12.80 -12.42 5.16
C LEU A 97 11.35 -12.92 5.32
N ASP A 98 10.68 -13.26 4.22
CA ASP A 98 9.27 -13.65 4.21
C ASP A 98 8.32 -12.60 4.81
N ALA A 99 8.61 -11.33 4.59
CA ALA A 99 7.80 -10.24 5.09
C ALA A 99 6.39 -10.24 4.48
N GLY A 100 5.41 -9.74 5.23
CA GLY A 100 4.15 -9.26 4.64
C GLY A 100 4.38 -7.92 3.95
N PHE A 101 3.79 -7.72 2.76
CA PHE A 101 3.93 -6.50 1.98
C PHE A 101 2.61 -5.74 1.93
N LEU A 102 2.58 -4.53 2.49
CA LEU A 102 1.45 -3.62 2.44
C LEU A 102 1.76 -2.45 1.52
N PHE A 103 0.99 -2.30 0.45
CA PHE A 103 1.13 -1.21 -0.50
C PHE A 103 -0.03 -0.23 -0.32
N ILE A 104 0.26 0.93 0.28
CA ILE A 104 -0.71 2.02 0.37
C ILE A 104 -0.48 2.94 -0.82
N ARG A 105 -1.51 3.14 -1.62
CA ARG A 105 -1.48 3.98 -2.82
C ARG A 105 -2.35 5.22 -2.63
N SER A 106 -2.00 6.27 -3.33
CA SER A 106 -2.83 7.44 -3.48
C SER A 106 -2.60 8.03 -4.87
N MET A 107 -3.67 8.41 -5.53
CA MET A 107 -3.58 8.95 -6.87
C MET A 107 -3.33 10.45 -6.83
N ILE A 108 -2.43 10.94 -7.68
CA ILE A 108 -2.27 12.36 -7.99
C ILE A 108 -2.57 12.50 -9.49
N PRO A 109 -3.79 12.96 -9.83
CA PRO A 109 -4.24 13.01 -11.21
C PRO A 109 -3.31 13.88 -12.06
N LYS A 110 -2.98 13.42 -13.27
CA LYS A 110 -2.18 14.14 -14.26
C LYS A 110 -0.74 14.47 -13.86
N LEU A 111 -0.26 14.03 -12.69
CA LEU A 111 1.10 14.35 -12.22
C LEU A 111 2.19 13.96 -13.23
N MET A 112 1.99 12.89 -13.99
CA MET A 112 2.98 12.37 -14.94
C MET A 112 2.69 12.74 -16.41
N ASP A 113 1.68 13.56 -16.68
CA ASP A 113 1.24 13.86 -18.07
C ASP A 113 2.30 14.67 -18.84
N ASP A 114 3.15 15.42 -18.17
CA ASP A 114 4.22 16.23 -18.76
C ASP A 114 5.61 15.57 -18.72
N VAL A 115 5.67 14.28 -18.32
CA VAL A 115 6.91 13.49 -18.30
C VAL A 115 7.02 12.65 -19.55
N ASP A 116 8.21 12.62 -20.17
CA ASP A 116 8.51 11.80 -21.33
C ASP A 116 8.18 10.31 -21.06
N PRO A 117 7.29 9.68 -21.83
CA PRO A 117 6.93 8.27 -21.66
C PRO A 117 8.13 7.31 -21.77
N VAL A 118 9.17 7.69 -22.53
CA VAL A 118 10.41 6.88 -22.65
C VAL A 118 11.13 6.81 -21.31
N LYS A 119 11.20 7.93 -20.58
CA LYS A 119 11.80 7.98 -19.24
C LYS A 119 10.99 7.16 -18.23
N ILE A 120 9.66 7.26 -18.29
CA ILE A 120 8.77 6.46 -17.42
C ILE A 120 9.00 4.97 -17.66
N LYS A 121 9.06 4.56 -18.94
CA LYS A 121 9.31 3.16 -19.32
C LYS A 121 10.67 2.69 -18.82
N ALA A 122 11.74 3.40 -19.11
CA ALA A 122 13.10 3.04 -18.69
C ALA A 122 13.23 2.91 -17.16
N THR A 123 12.62 3.85 -16.42
CA THR A 123 12.59 3.78 -14.95
C THR A 123 11.82 2.57 -14.45
N THR A 124 10.69 2.28 -15.08
CA THR A 124 9.89 1.10 -14.72
C THR A 124 10.70 -0.18 -14.95
N GLU A 125 11.33 -0.33 -16.10
CA GLU A 125 12.17 -1.49 -16.44
C GLU A 125 13.32 -1.65 -15.43
N HIS A 126 14.03 -0.57 -15.11
CA HIS A 126 15.10 -0.57 -14.11
C HIS A 126 14.59 -0.98 -12.72
N THR A 127 13.48 -0.39 -12.26
CA THR A 127 12.86 -0.75 -10.97
C THR A 127 12.49 -2.22 -10.94
N LEU A 128 11.92 -2.73 -12.02
CA LEU A 128 11.54 -4.13 -12.15
C LEU A 128 12.75 -5.08 -12.11
N GLU A 129 13.88 -4.66 -12.68
CA GLU A 129 15.12 -5.40 -12.68
C GLU A 129 15.74 -5.45 -11.29
N THR A 130 15.83 -4.30 -10.61
CA THR A 130 16.42 -4.20 -9.26
C THR A 130 15.65 -4.99 -8.21
N GLN A 131 14.33 -5.18 -8.37
CA GLN A 131 13.47 -5.97 -7.47
C GLN A 131 13.14 -7.37 -8.01
N LYS A 132 13.97 -7.95 -8.87
CA LYS A 132 13.65 -9.19 -9.60
C LYS A 132 13.22 -10.34 -8.69
N TYR A 133 13.93 -10.62 -7.61
CA TYR A 133 13.59 -11.71 -6.70
C TYR A 133 12.20 -11.54 -6.06
N PHE A 134 11.89 -10.32 -5.57
CA PHE A 134 10.56 -9.98 -5.07
C PHE A 134 9.49 -10.25 -6.13
N ARG A 135 9.73 -9.81 -7.37
CA ARG A 135 8.77 -9.98 -8.47
C ARG A 135 8.54 -11.43 -8.85
N ASP A 136 9.59 -12.26 -8.85
CA ASP A 136 9.47 -13.67 -9.15
C ASP A 136 8.55 -14.36 -8.13
N LEU A 137 8.68 -13.99 -6.83
CA LEU A 137 7.79 -14.46 -5.78
C LEU A 137 6.37 -13.89 -5.90
N TYR A 138 6.25 -12.59 -6.21
CA TYR A 138 4.97 -11.93 -6.42
C TYR A 138 4.18 -12.59 -7.55
N ASN A 139 4.81 -12.77 -8.72
CA ASN A 139 4.18 -13.35 -9.90
C ASN A 139 3.82 -14.85 -9.72
N SER A 140 4.54 -15.56 -8.86
CA SER A 140 4.24 -16.96 -8.51
C SER A 140 3.30 -17.11 -7.31
N SER A 141 2.71 -16.01 -6.85
CA SER A 141 1.80 -15.98 -5.68
C SER A 141 2.43 -16.55 -4.40
N LYS A 142 3.74 -16.36 -4.23
CA LYS A 142 4.49 -16.83 -3.04
C LYS A 142 4.75 -15.74 -2.00
N LEU A 143 4.16 -14.56 -2.18
CA LEU A 143 4.24 -13.47 -1.22
C LEU A 143 2.91 -13.24 -0.53
N ARG A 144 2.96 -12.80 0.72
CA ARG A 144 1.82 -12.22 1.41
C ARG A 144 1.80 -10.72 1.12
N TRP A 145 0.81 -10.27 0.37
CA TRP A 145 0.73 -8.87 0.00
C TRP A 145 -0.71 -8.35 -0.03
N ASN A 146 -0.86 -7.06 0.20
CA ASN A 146 -2.11 -6.33 0.10
C ASN A 146 -1.85 -4.97 -0.55
N ILE A 147 -2.71 -4.57 -1.48
CA ILE A 147 -2.74 -3.22 -2.04
C ILE A 147 -4.01 -2.54 -1.59
N SER A 148 -3.86 -1.33 -1.09
CA SER A 148 -4.96 -0.50 -0.66
C SER A 148 -4.70 0.96 -0.97
N CYS A 149 -5.66 1.83 -0.69
CA CYS A 149 -5.52 3.24 -0.98
C CYS A 149 -5.97 4.11 0.19
N ILE A 150 -5.42 5.32 0.21
CA ILE A 150 -5.88 6.42 1.05
C ILE A 150 -6.10 7.64 0.16
N PRO A 151 -7.08 8.48 0.45
CA PRO A 151 -7.31 9.69 -0.33
C PRO A 151 -6.23 10.75 -0.08
N ASN A 152 -6.19 11.70 -0.99
CA ASN A 152 -5.60 13.01 -0.82
C ASN A 152 -6.52 14.07 -1.43
N GLU A 153 -6.25 15.34 -1.15
CA GLU A 153 -7.08 16.44 -1.60
C GLU A 153 -7.20 16.53 -3.13
N GLU A 154 -6.12 16.27 -3.86
CA GLU A 154 -6.09 16.37 -5.34
C GLU A 154 -6.92 15.25 -5.99
N TRP A 155 -6.81 14.02 -5.46
CA TRP A 155 -7.64 12.92 -5.91
C TRP A 155 -9.12 13.20 -5.64
N ALA A 156 -9.46 13.63 -4.43
CA ALA A 156 -10.83 13.98 -4.06
C ALA A 156 -11.41 15.09 -4.96
N LYS A 157 -10.66 16.17 -5.17
CA LYS A 157 -11.05 17.26 -6.10
C LYS A 157 -11.29 16.77 -7.54
N SER A 158 -10.49 15.83 -8.03
CA SER A 158 -10.67 15.27 -9.38
C SER A 158 -11.99 14.49 -9.54
N LEU A 159 -12.56 14.06 -8.43
CA LEU A 159 -13.87 13.38 -8.36
C LEU A 159 -15.01 14.30 -7.91
N ASN A 160 -14.76 15.62 -7.80
CA ASN A 160 -15.69 16.60 -7.23
C ASN A 160 -16.15 16.26 -5.80
N MET A 161 -15.25 15.72 -4.99
CA MET A 161 -15.46 15.32 -3.60
C MET A 161 -14.50 16.08 -2.68
N SER A 162 -14.87 16.20 -1.41
CA SER A 162 -13.91 16.50 -0.34
C SER A 162 -13.07 15.27 0.00
N GLU A 163 -11.94 15.44 0.68
CA GLU A 163 -11.11 14.33 1.12
C GLU A 163 -11.87 13.41 2.10
N ASP A 164 -12.69 13.98 2.99
CA ASP A 164 -13.52 13.21 3.94
C ASP A 164 -14.63 12.42 3.24
N GLU A 165 -15.26 12.97 2.21
CA GLU A 165 -16.23 12.21 1.39
C GLU A 165 -15.55 11.04 0.68
N LEU A 166 -14.34 11.22 0.15
CA LEU A 166 -13.58 10.15 -0.48
C LEU A 166 -13.11 9.11 0.56
N TRP A 167 -12.72 9.53 1.77
CA TRP A 167 -12.48 8.61 2.89
C TRP A 167 -13.70 7.75 3.20
N ASN A 168 -14.86 8.38 3.39
CA ASN A 168 -16.10 7.67 3.68
C ASN A 168 -16.47 6.68 2.57
N TYR A 169 -16.21 7.04 1.31
CA TYR A 169 -16.42 6.15 0.17
C TYR A 169 -15.48 4.92 0.22
N ILE A 170 -14.18 5.13 0.49
CA ILE A 170 -13.19 4.04 0.62
C ILE A 170 -13.55 3.11 1.78
N LEU A 171 -13.86 3.67 2.96
CA LEU A 171 -14.24 2.90 4.14
C LEU A 171 -15.49 2.05 3.87
N LYS A 172 -16.49 2.63 3.21
CA LYS A 172 -17.72 1.93 2.83
C LYS A 172 -17.47 0.77 1.88
N ILE A 173 -16.63 0.95 0.84
CA ILE A 173 -16.25 -0.13 -0.10
C ILE A 173 -15.51 -1.24 0.66
N CYS A 174 -14.64 -0.87 1.59
CA CYS A 174 -13.90 -1.81 2.42
C CYS A 174 -14.72 -2.40 3.57
N MET A 175 -16.04 -2.13 3.61
CA MET A 175 -16.98 -2.62 4.64
C MET A 175 -16.56 -2.24 6.07
N VAL A 176 -15.83 -1.14 6.21
CA VAL A 176 -15.40 -0.61 7.51
C VAL A 176 -16.49 0.30 8.06
N ASP A 177 -17.09 -0.10 9.16
CA ASP A 177 -18.10 0.67 9.91
C ASP A 177 -17.88 0.53 11.43
N ASP A 178 -18.71 1.23 12.21
CA ASP A 178 -18.67 1.23 13.67
C ASP A 178 -19.25 -0.05 14.31
N LYS A 179 -19.99 -0.86 13.54
CA LYS A 179 -20.87 -1.93 14.07
C LYS A 179 -20.27 -3.32 14.00
N SER A 180 -19.32 -3.55 13.12
CA SER A 180 -18.88 -4.91 12.79
C SER A 180 -17.37 -5.00 12.54
N ASN A 181 -16.87 -6.24 12.59
CA ASN A 181 -15.51 -6.55 12.16
C ASN A 181 -15.47 -6.61 10.62
N PRO A 182 -14.75 -5.71 9.93
CA PRO A 182 -14.70 -5.70 8.47
C PRO A 182 -14.07 -6.98 7.89
N TYR A 183 -13.10 -7.59 8.58
CA TYR A 183 -12.46 -8.82 8.14
C TYR A 183 -13.44 -10.00 8.12
N GLU A 184 -14.30 -10.11 9.14
CA GLU A 184 -15.36 -11.11 9.18
C GLU A 184 -16.37 -10.91 8.04
N LYS A 185 -16.79 -9.65 7.80
CA LYS A 185 -17.68 -9.32 6.67
C LYS A 185 -17.10 -9.73 5.31
N TRP A 186 -15.82 -9.49 5.10
CA TRP A 186 -15.15 -9.92 3.87
C TRP A 186 -15.16 -11.44 3.73
N ASN A 187 -14.93 -12.18 4.81
CA ASN A 187 -14.98 -13.63 4.81
C ASN A 187 -16.41 -14.17 4.56
N GLU A 188 -17.44 -13.52 5.10
CA GLU A 188 -18.83 -13.91 4.89
C GLU A 188 -19.36 -13.51 3.51
N GLY A 189 -19.00 -12.30 3.03
CA GLY A 189 -19.52 -11.71 1.80
C GLY A 189 -18.94 -12.25 0.51
N ALA A 190 -17.82 -12.96 0.57
CA ALA A 190 -17.18 -13.61 -0.59
C ALA A 190 -17.90 -14.91 -1.01
N ALA A 191 -19.23 -14.94 -0.98
CA ALA A 191 -20.09 -16.04 -1.44
C ALA A 191 -19.73 -17.41 -0.82
N GLY A 192 -19.39 -17.44 0.47
CA GLY A 192 -19.00 -18.66 1.16
C GLY A 192 -17.56 -19.12 0.88
N VAL A 193 -16.82 -18.32 0.13
CA VAL A 193 -15.38 -18.54 -0.09
C VAL A 193 -14.65 -17.72 0.96
N PRO A 194 -13.93 -18.34 1.91
CA PRO A 194 -13.14 -17.59 2.90
C PRO A 194 -12.21 -16.58 2.19
N PHE A 195 -12.00 -15.41 2.78
CA PHE A 195 -11.12 -14.37 2.22
C PHE A 195 -9.76 -14.93 1.77
N HIS A 196 -9.20 -15.86 2.54
CA HIS A 196 -7.97 -16.56 2.19
C HIS A 196 -8.07 -17.48 0.97
N SER A 197 -9.28 -17.84 0.52
CA SER A 197 -9.50 -18.68 -0.65
C SER A 197 -10.04 -17.89 -1.85
N ALA A 198 -10.61 -16.71 -1.62
CA ALA A 198 -10.88 -15.74 -2.69
C ALA A 198 -9.59 -15.14 -3.25
N PHE A 199 -8.58 -15.03 -2.41
CA PHE A 199 -7.19 -14.82 -2.77
C PHE A 199 -6.48 -16.12 -2.42
N PRO A 200 -6.19 -17.01 -3.40
CA PRO A 200 -5.56 -18.29 -3.13
C PRO A 200 -4.35 -18.09 -2.24
N PRO A 201 -4.05 -19.04 -1.34
CA PRO A 201 -2.91 -18.92 -0.45
C PRO A 201 -1.71 -18.52 -1.31
N GLN A 202 -1.12 -17.38 -0.99
CA GLN A 202 -0.05 -16.80 -1.78
C GLN A 202 1.23 -17.64 -1.66
N ARG A 203 1.09 -18.84 -1.10
CA ARG A 203 2.08 -19.94 -1.14
C ARG A 203 1.36 -21.21 -1.52
N PRO A 204 1.77 -21.88 -2.60
CA PRO A 204 1.48 -23.29 -2.70
C PRO A 204 2.17 -23.97 -1.51
N ASP A 205 1.44 -24.82 -0.81
CA ASP A 205 2.05 -25.76 0.13
C ASP A 205 3.12 -26.53 -0.63
N VAL A 206 4.37 -26.38 -0.22
CA VAL A 206 5.49 -27.18 -0.70
C VAL A 206 5.61 -28.38 0.20
#